data_2eeee8f2435b2695aaac1f0ce23d0836
#
_entry.id   2eeee8f2435b2695aaac1f0ce23d0836
#
_cell.length_a   1.000
_cell.length_b   1.000
_cell.length_c   1.000
_cell.angle_alpha   90.00
_cell.angle_beta   90.00
_cell.angle_gamma   90.00
#
_symmetry.space_group_name_H-M   'P 1'
#
loop_
_entity.id
_entity.type
_entity.pdbx_description
1 polymer ?
#
loop_
_entity_poly.entity_id
_entity_poly.type
_entity_poly.pdbx_seq_one_letter_code
_entity_poly.pdbx_strand_id
1 'polypeptide(L)'
;MQHFIGCDVHTRNQVVAWVDEETGEIRTRRLDHDGCEVRKFYAQFGPGTVVGIEATFPAHWFERLMGELGHELWVGDAAKIRAREVRRQKTDARDAELLLDLLRTGRFPRIWIPSLEERDLRSAS
;
A
#
# COMPACT_ATOMS: atom_id res chain seq x y z
N MET A 1 -5.97 -17.47 1.56
CA MET A 1 -5.76 -16.49 2.65
C MET A 1 -5.37 -15.15 2.06
N GLN A 2 -6.01 -14.09 2.51
CA GLN A 2 -5.75 -12.77 1.98
C GLN A 2 -4.52 -12.14 2.62
N HIS A 3 -3.63 -11.60 1.79
CA HIS A 3 -2.45 -10.88 2.25
C HIS A 3 -2.72 -9.40 2.33
N PHE A 4 -2.10 -8.75 3.30
CA PHE A 4 -2.14 -7.30 3.45
C PHE A 4 -0.72 -6.75 3.43
N ILE A 5 -0.55 -5.65 2.75
CA ILE A 5 0.73 -4.94 2.69
C ILE A 5 0.47 -3.47 2.99
N GLY A 6 1.14 -2.94 4.01
CA GLY A 6 1.16 -1.50 4.26
C GLY A 6 2.33 -0.90 3.51
N CYS A 7 2.10 0.20 2.80
CA CYS A 7 3.12 0.81 1.96
C CYS A 7 3.20 2.31 2.18
N ASP A 8 4.37 2.76 2.64
CA ASP A 8 4.67 4.18 2.77
C ASP A 8 5.43 4.63 1.52
N VAL A 9 4.72 5.31 0.62
CA VAL A 9 5.24 5.68 -0.70
C VAL A 9 5.90 7.06 -0.66
N HIS A 10 7.13 7.11 -1.15
CA HIS A 10 7.87 8.36 -1.34
C HIS A 10 8.16 8.56 -2.82
N THR A 11 8.80 9.67 -3.17
CA THR A 11 9.07 10.01 -4.57
C THR A 11 9.94 8.98 -5.28
N ARG A 12 10.99 8.51 -4.63
CA ARG A 12 11.99 7.62 -5.25
C ARG A 12 12.02 6.20 -4.70
N ASN A 13 11.31 5.99 -3.59
CA ASN A 13 11.29 4.69 -2.94
C ASN A 13 10.02 4.52 -2.17
N GLN A 14 9.81 3.33 -1.66
CA GLN A 14 8.71 3.03 -0.75
C GLN A 14 9.20 2.07 0.31
N VAL A 15 8.58 2.12 1.48
CA VAL A 15 8.82 1.15 2.54
C VAL A 15 7.55 0.33 2.68
N VAL A 16 7.70 -0.98 2.64
CA VAL A 16 6.56 -1.90 2.73
C VAL A 16 6.64 -2.70 4.02
N ALA A 17 5.48 -3.05 4.57
CA ALA A 17 5.36 -3.91 5.74
C ALA A 17 4.34 -5.00 5.45
N TRP A 18 4.68 -6.23 5.80
CA TRP A 18 3.79 -7.37 5.61
C TRP A 18 4.04 -8.40 6.69
N VAL A 19 3.15 -9.37 6.83
CA VAL A 19 3.34 -10.47 7.78
C VAL A 19 3.92 -11.67 7.05
N ASP A 20 5.02 -12.18 7.56
CA ASP A 20 5.62 -13.42 7.08
C ASP A 20 4.75 -14.57 7.60
N GLU A 21 4.15 -15.33 6.71
CA GLU A 21 3.24 -16.42 7.08
C GLU A 21 3.94 -17.54 7.84
N GLU A 22 5.20 -17.79 7.55
CA GLU A 22 5.93 -18.87 8.19
C GLU A 22 6.24 -18.58 9.65
N THR A 23 6.60 -17.34 9.97
CA THR A 23 7.01 -16.96 11.32
C THR A 23 5.98 -16.16 12.08
N GLY A 24 5.01 -15.56 11.39
CA GLY A 24 4.05 -14.65 11.97
C GLY A 24 4.63 -13.27 12.30
N GLU A 25 5.87 -13.03 11.94
CA GLU A 25 6.53 -11.75 12.19
C GLU A 25 6.21 -10.71 11.14
N ILE A 26 6.18 -9.45 11.58
CA ILE A 26 6.05 -8.34 10.66
C ILE A 26 7.43 -8.05 10.08
N ARG A 27 7.51 -8.03 8.76
CA ARG A 27 8.73 -7.69 8.04
C ARG A 27 8.54 -6.37 7.33
N THR A 28 9.64 -5.62 7.21
CA THR A 28 9.66 -4.37 6.47
C THR A 28 10.80 -4.41 5.47
N ARG A 29 10.62 -3.69 4.38
CA ARG A 29 11.63 -3.60 3.33
C ARG A 29 11.49 -2.28 2.59
N ARG A 30 12.63 -1.69 2.24
CA ARG A 30 12.69 -0.51 1.39
C ARG A 30 12.86 -0.97 -0.05
N LEU A 31 12.04 -0.42 -0.94
CA LEU A 31 12.11 -0.72 -2.37
C LEU A 31 12.41 0.57 -3.13
N ASP A 32 13.42 0.55 -3.97
CA ASP A 32 13.70 1.68 -4.85
C ASP A 32 12.75 1.65 -6.04
N HIS A 33 12.33 2.82 -6.50
CA HIS A 33 11.45 2.93 -7.65
C HIS A 33 12.19 2.73 -8.96
N ASP A 34 13.50 2.88 -8.97
CA ASP A 34 14.31 2.59 -10.14
C ASP A 34 14.46 1.08 -10.31
N GLY A 35 14.40 0.63 -11.54
CA GLY A 35 14.57 -0.78 -11.87
C GLY A 35 13.29 -1.59 -11.60
N CYS A 36 13.47 -2.86 -11.28
CA CYS A 36 12.37 -3.82 -11.19
C CYS A 36 12.03 -4.27 -9.77
N GLU A 37 12.59 -3.64 -8.74
CA GLU A 37 12.40 -4.08 -7.36
C GLU A 37 10.94 -4.11 -6.94
N VAL A 38 10.21 -3.05 -7.25
CA VAL A 38 8.81 -2.92 -6.86
C VAL A 38 7.98 -4.03 -7.50
N ARG A 39 8.11 -4.19 -8.81
CA ARG A 39 7.37 -5.24 -9.53
C ARG A 39 7.71 -6.63 -9.00
N LYS A 40 8.98 -6.92 -8.80
CA LYS A 40 9.43 -8.23 -8.30
C LYS A 40 8.88 -8.51 -6.91
N PHE A 41 8.87 -7.51 -6.04
CA PHE A 41 8.36 -7.68 -4.70
C PHE A 41 6.86 -8.02 -4.71
N TYR A 42 6.06 -7.21 -5.38
CA TYR A 42 4.61 -7.40 -5.38
C TYR A 42 4.17 -8.62 -6.18
N ALA A 43 4.96 -9.03 -7.15
CA ALA A 43 4.66 -10.23 -7.93
C ALA A 43 4.78 -11.53 -7.12
N GLN A 44 5.45 -11.50 -5.98
CA GLN A 44 5.56 -12.67 -5.10
C GLN A 44 4.23 -13.01 -4.44
N PHE A 45 3.34 -12.04 -4.31
CA PHE A 45 2.06 -12.22 -3.65
C PHE A 45 0.99 -12.58 -4.67
N GLY A 46 0.07 -13.44 -4.29
CA GLY A 46 -1.01 -13.85 -5.18
C GLY A 46 -2.03 -12.75 -5.43
N PRO A 47 -2.84 -12.90 -6.48
CA PRO A 47 -3.92 -11.95 -6.77
C PRO A 47 -4.87 -11.83 -5.58
N GLY A 48 -5.44 -10.64 -5.39
CA GLY A 48 -6.34 -10.37 -4.27
C GLY A 48 -5.63 -9.84 -3.03
N THR A 49 -4.30 -9.65 -3.10
CA THR A 49 -3.57 -8.98 -2.04
C THR A 49 -4.04 -7.53 -1.92
N VAL A 50 -4.27 -7.07 -0.69
CA VAL A 50 -4.68 -5.69 -0.43
C VAL A 50 -3.46 -4.87 -0.04
N VAL A 51 -3.21 -3.81 -0.78
CA VAL A 51 -2.11 -2.89 -0.53
C VAL A 51 -2.67 -1.55 -0.09
N GLY A 52 -2.30 -1.10 1.10
CA GLY A 52 -2.78 0.16 1.66
C GLY A 52 -1.73 1.25 1.59
N ILE A 53 -2.11 2.40 1.06
CA ILE A 53 -1.25 3.59 1.00
C ILE A 53 -2.00 4.80 1.57
N GLU A 54 -1.24 5.83 1.92
CA GLU A 54 -1.79 7.11 2.35
C GLU A 54 -2.08 8.00 1.15
N ALA A 55 -3.15 8.79 1.21
CA ALA A 55 -3.65 9.60 0.10
C ALA A 55 -2.82 10.84 -0.24
N THR A 56 -1.60 10.93 0.23
CA THR A 56 -0.74 12.11 0.00
C THR A 56 0.09 12.03 -1.27
N PHE A 57 0.10 10.88 -1.92
CA PHE A 57 0.97 10.67 -3.06
C PHE A 57 0.24 10.03 -4.24
N PRO A 58 -0.11 10.84 -5.28
CA PRO A 58 -0.74 10.28 -6.46
C PRO A 58 0.30 9.57 -7.32
N ALA A 59 0.31 8.25 -7.27
CA ALA A 59 1.24 7.43 -8.05
C ALA A 59 0.45 6.57 -9.04
N HIS A 60 0.15 7.14 -10.20
CA HIS A 60 -0.60 6.43 -11.25
C HIS A 60 0.12 5.18 -11.74
N TRP A 61 1.46 5.23 -11.82
CA TRP A 61 2.24 4.08 -12.22
C TRP A 61 2.07 2.91 -11.23
N PHE A 62 1.98 3.23 -9.94
CA PHE A 62 1.80 2.23 -8.91
C PHE A 62 0.40 1.63 -8.94
N GLU A 63 -0.60 2.48 -9.10
CA GLU A 63 -1.99 2.04 -9.28
C GLU A 63 -2.11 1.09 -10.47
N ARG A 64 -1.47 1.43 -11.57
CA ARG A 64 -1.46 0.60 -12.78
C ARG A 64 -0.76 -0.73 -12.53
N LEU A 65 0.37 -0.71 -11.85
CA LEU A 65 1.10 -1.93 -11.51
C LEU A 65 0.26 -2.86 -10.64
N MET A 66 -0.41 -2.32 -9.64
CA MET A 66 -1.28 -3.12 -8.78
C MET A 66 -2.39 -3.77 -9.60
N GLY A 67 -2.98 -3.03 -10.52
CA GLY A 67 -4.00 -3.58 -11.42
C GLY A 67 -3.46 -4.71 -12.29
N GLU A 68 -2.26 -4.57 -12.82
CA GLU A 68 -1.63 -5.61 -13.64
C GLU A 68 -1.38 -6.90 -12.86
N LEU A 69 -1.05 -6.79 -11.58
CA LEU A 69 -0.75 -7.93 -10.73
C LEU A 69 -2.01 -8.51 -10.07
N GLY A 70 -3.16 -7.89 -10.26
CA GLY A 70 -4.41 -8.33 -9.67
C GLY A 70 -4.55 -7.99 -8.19
N HIS A 71 -3.78 -7.05 -7.70
CA HIS A 71 -3.85 -6.59 -6.31
C HIS A 71 -4.86 -5.45 -6.16
N GLU A 72 -5.46 -5.35 -4.99
CA GLU A 72 -6.34 -4.22 -4.66
C GLU A 72 -5.52 -3.13 -3.99
N LEU A 73 -5.61 -1.92 -4.50
CA LEU A 73 -4.97 -0.76 -3.90
C LEU A 73 -6.00 0.03 -3.10
N TRP A 74 -5.78 0.13 -1.80
CA TRP A 74 -6.63 0.90 -0.91
C TRP A 74 -5.90 2.19 -0.53
N VAL A 75 -6.57 3.32 -0.73
CA VAL A 75 -6.02 4.62 -0.40
C VAL A 75 -6.70 5.11 0.88
N GLY A 76 -5.92 5.43 1.88
CA GLY A 76 -6.42 5.83 3.19
C GLY A 76 -6.37 7.33 3.41
N ASP A 77 -7.32 7.83 4.22
CA ASP A 77 -7.38 9.23 4.62
C ASP A 77 -6.19 9.57 5.52
N ALA A 78 -5.32 10.46 5.05
CA ALA A 78 -4.10 10.83 5.74
C ALA A 78 -4.36 11.38 7.15
N ALA A 79 -5.35 12.22 7.32
CA ALA A 79 -5.66 12.81 8.61
C ALA A 79 -6.13 11.76 9.61
N LYS A 80 -6.96 10.83 9.18
CA LYS A 80 -7.44 9.75 10.02
C LYS A 80 -6.35 8.75 10.38
N ILE A 81 -5.43 8.50 9.47
CA ILE A 81 -4.28 7.64 9.75
C ILE A 81 -3.40 8.28 10.81
N ARG A 82 -3.10 9.57 10.68
CA ARG A 82 -2.27 10.29 11.65
C ARG A 82 -2.91 10.37 13.02
N ALA A 83 -4.22 10.47 13.09
CA ALA A 83 -4.93 10.50 14.35
C ALA A 83 -4.76 9.19 15.15
N ARG A 84 -4.44 8.10 14.48
CA ARG A 84 -4.21 6.79 15.12
C ARG A 84 -2.75 6.50 15.40
N GLU A 85 -1.87 7.41 14.99
CA GLU A 85 -0.43 7.27 15.21
C GLU A 85 -0.10 7.53 16.66
N VAL A 86 0.59 6.58 17.28
CA VAL A 86 1.08 6.76 18.64
C VAL A 86 2.27 7.70 18.58
N ARG A 87 2.27 8.71 19.45
CA ARG A 87 3.35 9.70 19.49
C ARG A 87 4.66 9.07 19.93
N ARG A 88 5.42 8.58 18.97
CA ARG A 88 6.74 8.06 19.17
C ARG A 88 7.60 8.53 18.02
N GLN A 89 8.85 8.14 18.04
CA GLN A 89 9.77 8.43 16.97
C GLN A 89 9.21 7.93 15.64
N LYS A 90 8.97 8.85 14.73
CA LYS A 90 8.40 8.53 13.44
C LYS A 90 9.48 8.00 12.51
N THR A 91 9.26 6.83 11.93
CA THR A 91 10.13 6.25 10.91
C THR A 91 9.29 5.73 9.76
N ASP A 92 9.87 5.61 8.58
CA ASP A 92 9.17 5.07 7.41
C ASP A 92 8.69 3.64 7.65
N ALA A 93 9.46 2.85 8.38
CA ALA A 93 9.07 1.50 8.74
C ALA A 93 7.83 1.49 9.63
N ARG A 94 7.77 2.39 10.60
CA ARG A 94 6.60 2.51 11.48
C ARG A 94 5.36 2.98 10.75
N ASP A 95 5.54 3.88 9.78
CA ASP A 95 4.42 4.34 8.95
C ASP A 95 3.84 3.17 8.15
N ALA A 96 4.69 2.36 7.55
CA ALA A 96 4.27 1.17 6.81
C ALA A 96 3.60 0.14 7.74
N GLU A 97 4.16 -0.08 8.92
CA GLU A 97 3.59 -1.00 9.91
C GLU A 97 2.22 -0.54 10.41
N LEU A 98 2.05 0.78 10.59
CA LEU A 98 0.76 1.33 10.99
C LEU A 98 -0.31 1.04 9.93
N LEU A 99 0.03 1.28 8.66
CA LEU A 99 -0.89 0.98 7.56
C LEU A 99 -1.25 -0.50 7.52
N LEU A 100 -0.27 -1.36 7.71
CA LEU A 100 -0.50 -2.79 7.78
C LEU A 100 -1.44 -3.17 8.93
N ASP A 101 -1.22 -2.61 10.09
CA ASP A 101 -2.04 -2.86 11.27
C ASP A 101 -3.48 -2.44 11.05
N LEU A 102 -3.68 -1.26 10.46
CA LEU A 102 -5.02 -0.78 10.16
C LEU A 102 -5.74 -1.68 9.17
N LEU A 103 -5.03 -2.20 8.17
CA LEU A 103 -5.61 -3.15 7.23
C LEU A 103 -6.01 -4.46 7.92
N ARG A 104 -5.13 -4.99 8.75
CA ARG A 104 -5.36 -6.28 9.42
C ARG A 104 -6.49 -6.23 10.44
N THR A 105 -6.68 -5.09 11.08
CA THR A 105 -7.70 -4.93 12.11
C THR A 105 -9.04 -4.44 11.57
N GLY A 106 -9.13 -4.20 10.26
CA GLY A 106 -10.34 -3.69 9.62
C GLY A 106 -10.62 -2.23 9.95
N ARG A 107 -9.60 -1.48 10.37
CA ARG A 107 -9.73 -0.07 10.75
C ARG A 107 -9.14 0.90 9.73
N PHE A 108 -8.74 0.40 8.57
CA PHE A 108 -8.15 1.23 7.53
C PHE A 108 -9.17 2.25 7.03
N PRO A 109 -8.89 3.56 7.16
CA PRO A 109 -9.85 4.61 6.80
C PRO A 109 -9.83 4.86 5.29
N ARG A 110 -10.38 3.93 4.54
CA ARG A 110 -10.36 3.94 3.09
C ARG A 110 -11.15 5.10 2.51
N ILE A 111 -10.52 5.79 1.55
CA ILE A 111 -11.19 6.80 0.72
C ILE A 111 -11.53 6.15 -0.61
N TRP A 112 -12.73 6.41 -1.10
CA TRP A 112 -13.12 5.97 -2.43
C TRP A 112 -12.63 6.98 -3.46
N ILE A 113 -11.71 6.52 -4.30
CA ILE A 113 -11.18 7.28 -5.42
C ILE A 113 -11.62 6.55 -6.68
N PRO A 114 -12.02 7.27 -7.75
CA PRO A 114 -12.33 6.59 -9.02
C PRO A 114 -11.15 5.74 -9.43
N SER A 115 -11.39 4.47 -9.71
CA SER A 115 -10.35 3.57 -10.16
C SER A 115 -9.80 4.03 -11.51
N LEU A 116 -8.62 3.55 -11.86
CA LEU A 116 -8.04 3.84 -13.16
C LEU A 116 -8.98 3.42 -14.29
N GLU A 117 -9.64 2.28 -14.12
CA GLU A 117 -10.59 1.75 -15.07
C GLU A 117 -11.79 2.70 -15.27
N GLU A 118 -12.35 3.20 -14.16
CA GLU A 118 -13.45 4.16 -14.21
C GLU A 118 -13.05 5.46 -14.89
N ARG A 119 -11.84 5.94 -14.61
CA ARG A 119 -11.33 7.13 -15.25
C ARG A 119 -11.16 6.94 -16.75
N ASP A 120 -10.69 5.79 -17.16
CA ASP A 120 -10.53 5.45 -18.58
C ASP A 120 -11.88 5.42 -19.29
N LEU A 121 -12.89 4.84 -18.66
CA LEU A 121 -14.25 4.83 -19.21
C LEU A 121 -14.81 6.24 -19.37
N ARG A 122 -14.56 7.13 -18.42
CA ARG A 122 -14.99 8.51 -18.52
C ARG A 122 -14.27 9.25 -19.64
N SER A 123 -12.99 8.94 -19.80
CA SER A 123 -12.18 9.56 -20.86
C SER A 123 -12.62 9.09 -22.24
N ALA A 124 -13.10 7.86 -22.35
CA ALA A 124 -13.55 7.29 -23.60
C ALA A 124 -14.91 7.80 -24.02
N SER A 125 -15.68 8.32 -23.10
CA SER A 125 -17.01 8.86 -23.38
C SER A 125 -16.96 10.34 -23.72
#